data_2f4230c8e49f3e9b4a5e13f1af50875e
#
_entry.id   2f4230c8e49f3e9b4a5e13f1af50875e
#
_cell.length_a   1.000
_cell.length_b   1.000
_cell.length_c   1.000
_cell.angle_alpha   90.00
_cell.angle_beta   90.00
_cell.angle_gamma   90.00
#
_symmetry.space_group_name_H-M   'P 1'
#
loop_
_entity.id
_entity.type
_entity.pdbx_description
1 polymer ?
#
loop_
_entity_poly.entity_id
_entity_poly.type
_entity_poly.pdbx_seq_one_letter_code
_entity_poly.pdbx_strand_id
1 'polypeptide(L)' 'MLRLIGSHYHFRRAVPVILQACLGKTEISLSLQTESKFLARQRAAALYARTGEVFHKART' A
#
# COMPACT_ATOMS: atom_id res chain seq x y z
N MET A 1 8.27 0.23 0.29
CA MET A 1 6.97 -0.42 0.48
C MET A 1 6.64 -0.68 1.94
N LEU A 2 7.50 -1.32 2.70
CA LEU A 2 7.35 -1.43 4.15
C LEU A 2 8.08 -0.30 4.86
N ARG A 3 7.46 0.23 5.91
CA ARG A 3 8.06 1.26 6.73
C ARG A 3 7.75 0.98 8.20
N LEU A 4 8.76 1.05 9.05
CA LEU A 4 8.59 0.91 10.49
C LEU A 4 8.39 2.28 11.11
N ILE A 5 7.25 2.49 11.76
CA ILE A 5 6.94 3.73 12.47
C ILE A 5 6.65 3.36 13.91
N GLY A 6 7.52 3.82 14.82
CA GLY A 6 7.46 3.36 16.19
C GLY A 6 7.72 1.87 16.24
N SER A 7 6.79 1.09 16.80
CA SER A 7 6.89 -0.36 16.89
C SER A 7 6.03 -1.10 15.86
N HIS A 8 5.36 -0.37 14.96
CA HIS A 8 4.44 -1.00 14.00
C HIS A 8 4.89 -0.77 12.57
N TYR A 9 4.68 -1.78 11.72
CA TYR A 9 4.95 -1.69 10.30
C TYR A 9 3.78 -1.06 9.55
N HIS A 10 4.11 -0.30 8.51
CA HIS A 10 3.14 0.35 7.64
C HIS A 10 3.43 -0.01 6.19
N PHE A 11 2.35 -0.16 5.42
CA PHE A 11 2.43 -0.36 3.99
C PHE A 11 2.32 1.00 3.30
N ARG A 12 3.23 1.26 2.35
CA ARG A 12 3.20 2.47 1.55
C ARG A 12 3.40 2.14 0.09
N ARG A 13 2.61 2.73 -0.75
CA ARG A 13 2.69 2.54 -2.18
C ARG A 13 2.35 3.84 -2.91
N ALA A 14 3.20 4.25 -3.85
CA ALA A 14 2.93 5.42 -4.67
C ALA A 14 1.79 5.13 -5.65
N VAL A 15 0.90 6.10 -5.82
CA VAL A 15 -0.16 6.02 -6.82
C VAL A 15 0.42 6.46 -8.17
N PRO A 16 0.19 5.72 -9.27
CA PRO A 16 0.64 6.16 -10.59
C PRO A 16 0.14 7.57 -10.89
N VAL A 17 1.00 8.39 -11.50
CA VAL A 17 0.68 9.79 -11.76
C VAL A 17 -0.63 9.94 -12.51
N ILE A 18 -0.88 9.09 -13.49
CA ILE A 18 -2.09 9.12 -14.31
C ILE A 18 -3.37 8.90 -13.48
N LEU A 19 -3.26 8.25 -12.31
CA LEU A 19 -4.40 7.94 -11.46
C LEU A 19 -4.53 8.88 -10.26
N GLN A 20 -3.57 9.74 -10.02
CA GLN A 20 -3.57 10.58 -8.82
C GLN A 20 -4.78 11.52 -8.77
N ALA A 21 -5.13 12.12 -9.87
CA ALA A 21 -6.30 13.00 -9.94
C ALA A 21 -7.60 12.22 -9.75
N CYS A 22 -7.67 11.01 -10.31
CA CYS A 22 -8.85 10.15 -10.23
C CYS A 22 -9.09 9.64 -8.81
N LEU A 23 -8.02 9.25 -8.11
CA LEU A 23 -8.10 8.71 -6.77
C LEU A 23 -8.00 9.77 -5.67
N GLY A 24 -7.59 10.98 -6.03
CA GLY A 24 -7.43 12.07 -5.08
C GLY A 24 -6.27 11.86 -4.11
N LYS A 25 -5.29 11.01 -4.47
CA LYS A 25 -4.15 10.68 -3.60
C LYS A 25 -2.88 10.53 -4.41
N THR A 26 -1.76 10.87 -3.80
CA THR A 26 -0.44 10.63 -4.38
C THR A 26 0.17 9.34 -3.86
N GLU A 27 -0.31 8.85 -2.72
CA GLU A 27 0.26 7.71 -2.03
C GLU A 27 -0.79 7.01 -1.20
N ILE A 28 -0.68 5.68 -1.12
CA ILE A 28 -1.49 4.86 -0.23
C ILE A 28 -0.62 4.48 0.96
N SER A 29 -1.13 4.72 2.17
CA SER A 29 -0.44 4.38 3.40
C SER A 29 -1.42 3.74 4.37
N LEU A 30 -1.10 2.53 4.85
CA LEU A 30 -1.96 1.78 5.75
C LEU A 30 -1.12 1.13 6.84
N SER A 31 -1.63 1.19 8.07
CA SER A 31 -1.01 0.47 9.17
C SER A 31 -1.26 -1.03 9.02
N LEU A 32 -0.20 -1.82 9.19
CA LEU A 32 -0.31 -3.27 9.14
C LEU A 32 -0.64 -3.86 10.51
N GLN A 33 -0.70 -3.01 11.54
CA GLN A 33 -1.12 -3.37 12.89
C GLN A 33 -0.34 -4.55 13.46
N THR A 34 0.96 -4.62 13.17
CA THR A 34 1.81 -5.69 13.64
C THR A 34 3.23 -5.19 13.87
N GLU A 35 3.88 -5.77 14.87
CA GLU A 35 5.29 -5.56 15.15
C GLU A 35 6.15 -6.65 14.50
N SER A 36 5.53 -7.72 14.03
CA SER A 36 6.22 -8.84 13.39
C SER A 36 6.54 -8.52 11.95
N LYS A 37 7.83 -8.55 11.61
CA LYS A 37 8.28 -8.35 10.23
C LYS A 37 7.72 -9.41 9.29
N PHE A 38 7.61 -10.65 9.77
CA PHE A 38 7.08 -11.75 8.97
C PHE A 38 5.61 -11.51 8.60
N LEU A 39 4.76 -11.18 9.59
CA LEU A 39 3.37 -10.87 9.33
C LEU A 39 3.21 -9.61 8.49
N ALA A 40 4.06 -8.62 8.72
CA ALA A 40 4.03 -7.38 7.94
C ALA A 40 4.27 -7.66 6.46
N ARG A 41 5.23 -8.51 6.14
CA ARG A 41 5.52 -8.88 4.75
C ARG A 41 4.35 -9.59 4.09
N GLN A 42 3.70 -10.50 4.81
CA GLN A 42 2.53 -11.21 4.29
C GLN A 42 1.38 -10.25 4.02
N ARG A 43 1.09 -9.37 4.96
CA ARG A 43 0.02 -8.38 4.82
C ARG A 43 0.32 -7.38 3.72
N ALA A 44 1.58 -6.94 3.62
CA ALA A 44 1.98 -6.02 2.57
C ALA A 44 1.86 -6.65 1.18
N ALA A 45 2.20 -7.93 1.04
CA ALA A 45 2.07 -8.63 -0.23
C ALA A 45 0.61 -8.70 -0.69
N ALA A 46 -0.32 -8.96 0.25
CA ALA A 46 -1.74 -8.99 -0.06
C ALA A 46 -2.24 -7.60 -0.48
N LEU A 47 -1.82 -6.56 0.21
CA LEU A 47 -2.19 -5.19 -0.13
C LEU A 47 -1.59 -4.74 -1.47
N TYR A 48 -0.37 -5.16 -1.74
CA TYR A 48 0.27 -4.87 -3.01
C TYR A 48 -0.52 -5.44 -4.18
N ALA A 49 -0.95 -6.69 -4.07
CA ALA A 49 -1.77 -7.34 -5.10
C ALA A 49 -3.11 -6.61 -5.26
N ARG A 50 -3.78 -6.27 -4.16
CA ARG A 50 -5.06 -5.57 -4.19
C ARG A 50 -4.96 -4.19 -4.82
N THR A 51 -3.98 -3.41 -4.41
CA THR A 51 -3.80 -2.07 -4.97
C THR A 51 -3.42 -2.13 -6.44
N GLY A 52 -2.66 -3.16 -6.84
CA GLY A 52 -2.36 -3.40 -8.24
C GLY A 52 -3.61 -3.64 -9.07
N GLU A 53 -4.55 -4.44 -8.57
CA GLU A 53 -5.83 -4.67 -9.25
C GLU A 53 -6.65 -3.38 -9.37
N VAL A 54 -6.72 -2.61 -8.29
CA VAL A 54 -7.43 -1.34 -8.29
C VAL A 54 -6.84 -0.39 -9.34
N PHE A 55 -5.52 -0.29 -9.38
CA PHE A 55 -4.84 0.56 -10.36
C PHE A 55 -5.10 0.09 -11.78
N HIS A 56 -5.08 -1.22 -12.00
CA HIS A 56 -5.34 -1.79 -13.32
C HIS A 56 -6.76 -1.47 -13.78
N LYS A 57 -7.75 -1.68 -12.92
CA LYS A 57 -9.15 -1.40 -13.25
C LYS A 57 -9.39 0.08 -13.49
N ALA A 58 -8.74 0.94 -12.72
CA ALA A 58 -8.90 2.38 -12.88
C ALA A 58 -8.30 2.89 -14.19
N ARG A 59 -7.34 2.15 -14.77
CA ARG A 59 -6.70 2.51 -16.04
C ARG A 59 -7.46 2.01 -17.27
N THR A 60 -8.32 1.06 -17.08
CA THR A 60 -9.16 0.51 -18.17
C THR A 60 -10.56 1.11 -18.12
#